data_853d190842e5699a8bcff1f4c0cf9f58
#
_entry.id   853d190842e5699a8bcff1f4c0cf9f58
#
_cell.length_a   1.000
_cell.length_b   1.000
_cell.length_c   1.000
_cell.angle_alpha   90.00
_cell.angle_beta   90.00
_cell.angle_gamma   90.00
#
_symmetry.space_group_name_H-M   'P 1'
#
loop_
_entity.id
_entity.type
_entity.pdbx_description
1 polymer ?
#
loop_
_entity_poly.entity_id
_entity_poly.type
_entity_poly.pdbx_seq_one_letter_code
_entity_poly.pdbx_strand_id
1 'polypeptide(L)'
;LHNSRERVITEFRRFINITQLMIFSNNMEYDAMGGIVPIQGAFYCTGARSYSPFNCFREENIGSQKIAPYHRDYPYKEIDKEEEKRILSDYNCQVIHTSPEYQTNLDINTPTNRILTSMCSPERLLYIIRYGIAYVKMEREVDGKIESTDQKHIMRYQQLFASLAIKKKLSEGMRSGVVWHTQGSGKTALSFYLTYILNDYFAKQHKVAKLYFIVDRLDLLEQASQEFEARGLVVSTANSRAELMEHFRSNQAQHGASGQAEITVVNIRRFSEDKEKVRFNDYSTNLQRIFILDEAHRGYKPGGCFLANLFEADPDAI
;
A
#
# COMPACT_ATOMS: atom_id res chain seq x y z
N LEU A 1 -14.61 -19.46 -0.24
CA LEU A 1 -14.07 -18.25 0.42
C LEU A 1 -15.18 -17.36 0.98
N HIS A 2 -16.20 -17.04 0.16
CA HIS A 2 -17.31 -16.19 0.60
C HIS A 2 -18.09 -16.81 1.76
N ASN A 3 -18.53 -18.05 1.61
CA ASN A 3 -19.28 -18.79 2.63
C ASN A 3 -18.47 -18.95 3.94
N SER A 4 -17.18 -19.25 3.84
CA SER A 4 -16.33 -19.39 5.02
C SER A 4 -16.23 -18.06 5.78
N ARG A 5 -16.17 -16.94 5.08
CA ARG A 5 -16.13 -15.63 5.67
C ARG A 5 -17.45 -15.22 6.32
N GLU A 6 -18.59 -15.45 5.65
CA GLU A 6 -19.90 -15.16 6.22
C GLU A 6 -20.13 -15.94 7.50
N ARG A 7 -19.77 -17.22 7.51
CA ARG A 7 -19.84 -18.05 8.70
C ARG A 7 -18.99 -17.50 9.85
N VAL A 8 -17.75 -17.13 9.55
CA VAL A 8 -16.86 -16.56 10.57
C VAL A 8 -17.39 -15.22 11.07
N ILE A 9 -17.96 -14.36 10.20
CA ILE A 9 -18.54 -13.08 10.64
C ILE A 9 -19.74 -13.28 11.55
N THR A 10 -20.60 -14.24 11.29
CA THR A 10 -21.80 -14.50 12.09
C THR A 10 -21.49 -15.18 13.41
N GLU A 11 -20.65 -16.21 13.39
CA GLU A 11 -20.35 -17.03 14.57
C GLU A 11 -19.31 -16.38 15.48
N PHE A 12 -18.34 -15.67 14.92
CA PHE A 12 -17.18 -15.12 15.65
C PHE A 12 -17.02 -13.60 15.49
N ARG A 13 -18.12 -12.86 15.49
CA ARG A 13 -18.15 -11.42 15.21
C ARG A 13 -17.14 -10.61 16.03
N ARG A 14 -16.98 -10.91 17.32
CA ARG A 14 -16.02 -10.19 18.18
C ARG A 14 -14.58 -10.47 17.75
N PHE A 15 -14.28 -11.71 17.44
CA PHE A 15 -12.96 -12.12 16.97
C PHE A 15 -12.60 -11.42 15.67
N ILE A 16 -13.52 -11.37 14.70
CA ILE A 16 -13.30 -10.71 13.42
C ILE A 16 -13.04 -9.22 13.58
N ASN A 17 -13.74 -8.55 14.49
CA ASN A 17 -13.53 -7.11 14.69
C ASN A 17 -12.09 -6.76 15.12
N ILE A 18 -11.43 -7.65 15.87
CA ILE A 18 -10.04 -7.46 16.32
C ILE A 18 -9.01 -8.04 15.34
N THR A 19 -9.43 -8.92 14.43
CA THR A 19 -8.53 -9.54 13.45
C THR A 19 -8.04 -8.51 12.44
N GLN A 20 -6.72 -8.43 12.28
CA GLN A 20 -6.09 -7.48 11.35
C GLN A 20 -5.88 -8.11 9.98
N LEU A 21 -5.55 -9.39 9.93
CA LEU A 21 -5.24 -10.11 8.69
C LEU A 21 -5.89 -11.49 8.72
N MET A 22 -6.60 -11.83 7.65
CA MET A 22 -7.11 -13.17 7.36
C MET A 22 -6.57 -13.63 6.04
N ILE A 23 -6.06 -14.86 5.99
CA ILE A 23 -5.48 -15.47 4.79
C ILE A 23 -6.30 -16.69 4.42
N PHE A 24 -6.57 -16.82 3.13
CA PHE A 24 -7.26 -17.95 2.53
C PHE A 24 -6.44 -18.40 1.34
N SER A 25 -6.02 -19.64 1.34
CA SER A 25 -5.21 -20.18 0.25
C SER A 25 -5.58 -21.61 -0.08
N ASN A 26 -5.36 -22.01 -1.31
CA ASN A 26 -5.52 -23.36 -1.79
C ASN A 26 -4.44 -23.66 -2.83
N ASN A 27 -3.75 -24.76 -2.64
CA ASN A 27 -2.70 -25.25 -3.57
C ASN A 27 -3.25 -26.23 -4.60
N MET A 28 -4.45 -26.77 -4.39
CA MET A 28 -4.98 -27.81 -5.23
C MET A 28 -5.61 -27.26 -6.50
N GLU A 29 -5.17 -27.78 -7.64
CA GLU A 29 -5.89 -27.68 -8.90
C GLU A 29 -6.87 -28.84 -9.00
N TYR A 30 -8.15 -28.51 -9.04
CA TYR A 30 -9.16 -29.52 -9.36
C TYR A 30 -9.42 -29.48 -10.86
N ASP A 31 -9.42 -30.67 -11.49
CA ASP A 31 -9.74 -30.80 -12.88
C ASP A 31 -11.20 -30.35 -13.10
N ALA A 32 -11.41 -29.57 -14.16
CA ALA A 32 -12.70 -28.93 -14.48
C ALA A 32 -13.81 -29.90 -14.90
N MET A 33 -13.61 -31.22 -14.84
CA MET A 33 -14.59 -32.22 -15.27
C MET A 33 -15.89 -32.22 -14.48
N GLY A 34 -16.02 -31.45 -13.42
CA GLY A 34 -17.22 -31.31 -12.61
C GLY A 34 -17.92 -29.94 -12.68
N GLY A 35 -17.43 -28.98 -13.47
CA GLY A 35 -18.03 -27.65 -13.57
C GLY A 35 -17.80 -26.74 -12.38
N ILE A 36 -17.11 -27.19 -11.34
CA ILE A 36 -16.72 -26.39 -10.18
C ILE A 36 -15.21 -26.18 -10.27
N VAL A 37 -14.79 -25.00 -10.70
CA VAL A 37 -13.39 -24.59 -10.60
C VAL A 37 -13.18 -23.99 -9.22
N PRO A 38 -12.47 -24.66 -8.30
CA PRO A 38 -12.12 -24.06 -7.02
C PRO A 38 -11.32 -22.80 -7.24
N ILE A 39 -11.51 -21.81 -6.39
CA ILE A 39 -10.70 -20.61 -6.42
C ILE A 39 -9.27 -21.02 -6.04
N GLN A 40 -8.39 -21.05 -7.02
CA GLN A 40 -6.98 -21.28 -6.84
C GLN A 40 -6.30 -19.99 -6.42
N GLY A 41 -5.28 -20.10 -5.61
CA GLY A 41 -4.43 -19.01 -5.24
C GLY A 41 -4.45 -18.69 -3.76
N ALA A 42 -3.78 -17.60 -3.44
CA ALA A 42 -3.72 -17.06 -2.11
C ALA A 42 -4.47 -15.73 -2.07
N PHE A 43 -5.32 -15.58 -1.08
CA PHE A 43 -6.15 -14.41 -0.89
C PHE A 43 -6.05 -13.94 0.56
N TYR A 44 -6.20 -12.65 0.76
CA TYR A 44 -6.18 -12.06 2.09
C TYR A 44 -7.16 -10.90 2.19
N CYS A 45 -7.62 -10.68 3.41
CA CYS A 45 -8.45 -9.52 3.75
C CYS A 45 -8.20 -9.12 5.19
N THR A 46 -8.80 -8.03 5.61
CA THR A 46 -8.85 -7.65 7.03
C THR A 46 -10.19 -8.02 7.63
N GLY A 47 -10.24 -8.21 8.94
CA GLY A 47 -11.48 -8.34 9.67
C GLY A 47 -12.26 -7.03 9.65
N ALA A 48 -13.52 -7.06 9.25
CA ALA A 48 -14.38 -5.89 9.20
C ALA A 48 -15.83 -6.26 9.55
N ARG A 49 -16.56 -5.29 10.10
CA ARG A 49 -18.01 -5.47 10.42
C ARG A 49 -18.86 -5.64 9.17
N SER A 50 -18.47 -4.98 8.09
CA SER A 50 -19.10 -5.06 6.78
C SER A 50 -18.20 -5.82 5.80
N TYR A 51 -18.71 -6.05 4.60
CA TYR A 51 -17.98 -6.72 3.53
C TYR A 51 -16.65 -5.99 3.26
N SER A 52 -15.55 -6.72 3.36
CA SER A 52 -14.22 -6.30 2.90
C SER A 52 -13.80 -7.20 1.73
N PRO A 53 -13.36 -6.67 0.61
CA PRO A 53 -13.00 -7.49 -0.54
C PRO A 53 -11.79 -8.36 -0.21
N PHE A 54 -11.78 -9.57 -0.77
CA PHE A 54 -10.57 -10.39 -0.79
C PHE A 54 -9.58 -9.82 -1.79
N ASN A 55 -8.37 -9.59 -1.34
CA ASN A 55 -7.25 -9.22 -2.19
C ASN A 55 -6.50 -10.48 -2.58
N CYS A 56 -6.30 -10.69 -3.89
CA CYS A 56 -5.42 -11.74 -4.37
C CYS A 56 -3.98 -11.39 -3.99
N PHE A 57 -3.23 -12.36 -3.48
CA PHE A 57 -1.79 -12.23 -3.31
C PHE A 57 -1.09 -12.84 -4.52
N ARG A 58 -0.22 -12.06 -5.14
CA ARG A 58 0.65 -12.52 -6.20
C ARG A 58 2.06 -12.03 -5.92
N GLU A 59 2.98 -12.95 -5.92
CA GLU A 59 4.40 -12.69 -5.97
C GLU A 59 4.93 -13.50 -7.14
N GLU A 60 4.84 -12.94 -8.34
CA GLU A 60 5.21 -13.65 -9.53
C GLU A 60 6.73 -13.75 -9.63
N ASN A 61 7.22 -14.98 -9.71
CA ASN A 61 8.51 -15.24 -10.33
C ASN A 61 8.34 -14.96 -11.83
N ILE A 62 8.35 -13.70 -12.20
CA ILE A 62 8.37 -13.33 -13.61
C ILE A 62 9.71 -13.78 -14.15
N GLY A 63 9.68 -14.88 -14.89
CA GLY A 63 10.75 -15.51 -15.64
C GLY A 63 12.15 -14.98 -15.34
N SER A 64 12.89 -15.72 -14.62
CA SER A 64 14.33 -15.73 -14.32
C SER A 64 15.16 -14.43 -14.28
N GLN A 65 14.76 -13.34 -14.89
CA GLN A 65 15.61 -12.14 -14.96
C GLN A 65 15.00 -10.86 -14.37
N LYS A 66 13.72 -10.84 -14.00
CA LYS A 66 13.01 -9.62 -13.56
C LYS A 66 12.39 -9.72 -12.17
N ILE A 67 12.78 -10.66 -11.36
CA ILE A 67 12.35 -10.70 -9.96
C ILE A 67 13.01 -9.53 -9.27
N ALA A 68 12.22 -8.61 -8.76
CA ALA A 68 12.74 -7.54 -7.95
C ALA A 68 13.57 -8.14 -6.79
N PRO A 69 14.75 -7.61 -6.48
CA PRO A 69 15.68 -8.21 -5.51
C PRO A 69 15.06 -8.51 -4.15
N TYR A 70 14.05 -7.75 -3.73
CA TYR A 70 13.35 -7.96 -2.46
C TYR A 70 12.47 -9.22 -2.42
N HIS A 71 12.16 -9.85 -3.57
CA HIS A 71 11.46 -11.15 -3.60
C HIS A 71 12.36 -12.31 -3.21
N ARG A 72 13.68 -12.12 -3.23
CA ARG A 72 14.67 -13.14 -2.85
C ARG A 72 14.97 -13.19 -1.36
N ASP A 73 14.52 -12.17 -0.63
CA ASP A 73 14.89 -12.02 0.79
C ASP A 73 14.14 -12.99 1.72
N TYR A 74 13.16 -13.74 1.18
CA TYR A 74 12.34 -14.67 1.96
C TYR A 74 12.34 -16.07 1.34
N PRO A 75 13.45 -16.80 1.43
CA PRO A 75 13.52 -18.17 0.93
C PRO A 75 12.65 -19.09 1.78
N TYR A 76 12.04 -20.06 1.14
CA TYR A 76 11.40 -21.18 1.82
C TYR A 76 12.45 -21.91 2.66
N LYS A 77 12.10 -22.21 3.91
CA LYS A 77 12.91 -23.03 4.80
C LYS A 77 12.28 -24.40 4.91
N GLU A 78 13.00 -25.40 4.48
CA GLU A 78 12.57 -26.78 4.69
C GLU A 78 12.59 -27.10 6.18
N ILE A 79 11.60 -27.87 6.63
CA ILE A 79 11.58 -28.41 7.98
C ILE A 79 12.54 -29.62 8.04
N ASP A 80 13.20 -29.81 9.16
CA ASP A 80 13.99 -30.99 9.42
C ASP A 80 13.11 -32.23 9.39
N LYS A 81 13.57 -33.29 8.72
CA LYS A 81 12.79 -34.52 8.50
C LYS A 81 12.44 -35.28 9.79
N GLU A 82 13.28 -35.22 10.80
CA GLU A 82 12.97 -35.84 12.07
C GLU A 82 11.95 -35.02 12.86
N GLU A 83 12.03 -33.70 12.78
CA GLU A 83 11.04 -32.82 13.35
C GLU A 83 9.67 -32.97 12.65
N GLU A 84 9.65 -33.08 11.32
CA GLU A 84 8.46 -33.38 10.54
C GLU A 84 7.78 -34.68 10.98
N LYS A 85 8.54 -35.74 11.10
CA LYS A 85 8.03 -37.04 11.59
C LYS A 85 7.50 -36.94 13.01
N ARG A 86 8.17 -36.22 13.89
CA ARG A 86 7.75 -36.02 15.26
C ARG A 86 6.39 -35.27 15.30
N ILE A 87 6.25 -34.20 14.57
CA ILE A 87 5.00 -33.41 14.49
C ILE A 87 3.85 -34.29 13.97
N LEU A 88 4.06 -35.03 12.90
CA LEU A 88 3.04 -35.90 12.33
C LEU A 88 2.66 -37.05 13.29
N SER A 89 3.61 -37.57 14.06
CA SER A 89 3.35 -38.60 15.06
C SER A 89 2.56 -38.09 16.23
N ASP A 90 2.89 -36.89 16.76
CA ASP A 90 2.23 -36.26 17.89
C ASP A 90 0.73 -36.02 17.62
N TYR A 91 0.36 -35.82 16.37
CA TYR A 91 -1.03 -35.59 15.96
C TYR A 91 -1.70 -36.80 15.28
N ASN A 92 -1.08 -37.96 15.32
CA ASN A 92 -1.57 -39.18 14.65
C ASN A 92 -1.81 -39.00 13.13
N CYS A 93 -0.98 -38.18 12.51
CA CYS A 93 -1.11 -37.76 11.11
C CYS A 93 -0.12 -38.45 10.16
N GLN A 94 0.54 -39.55 10.55
CA GLN A 94 1.55 -40.20 9.72
C GLN A 94 1.03 -40.64 8.35
N VAL A 95 -0.25 -40.98 8.26
CA VAL A 95 -0.90 -41.39 6.99
C VAL A 95 -0.95 -40.24 5.99
N ILE A 96 -0.94 -39.00 6.46
CA ILE A 96 -1.01 -37.80 5.60
C ILE A 96 0.27 -37.64 4.76
N HIS A 97 1.41 -38.09 5.27
CA HIS A 97 2.71 -37.90 4.62
C HIS A 97 2.77 -38.43 3.17
N THR A 98 1.99 -39.44 2.85
CA THR A 98 1.91 -40.04 1.49
C THR A 98 0.74 -39.50 0.67
N SER A 99 -0.08 -38.59 1.20
CA SER A 99 -1.21 -38.06 0.47
C SER A 99 -0.75 -37.09 -0.64
N PRO A 100 -1.48 -37.04 -1.76
CA PRO A 100 -1.18 -36.08 -2.84
C PRO A 100 -1.23 -34.64 -2.36
N GLU A 101 -2.14 -34.33 -1.45
CA GLU A 101 -2.31 -32.99 -0.87
C GLU A 101 -1.07 -32.58 -0.09
N TYR A 102 -0.54 -33.49 0.72
CA TYR A 102 0.68 -33.22 1.49
C TYR A 102 1.88 -32.98 0.56
N GLN A 103 2.03 -33.83 -0.45
CA GLN A 103 3.12 -33.69 -1.43
C GLN A 103 3.01 -32.39 -2.23
N THR A 104 1.81 -31.97 -2.60
CA THR A 104 1.57 -30.69 -3.25
C THR A 104 1.95 -29.51 -2.32
N ASN A 105 1.69 -29.63 -1.03
CA ASN A 105 2.03 -28.60 -0.06
C ASN A 105 3.54 -28.46 0.20
N LEU A 106 4.34 -29.44 -0.17
CA LEU A 106 5.80 -29.36 -0.11
C LEU A 106 6.39 -28.53 -1.26
N ASP A 107 5.65 -28.29 -2.34
CA ASP A 107 6.12 -27.45 -3.44
C ASP A 107 6.18 -25.96 -3.00
N ILE A 108 7.40 -25.44 -2.97
CA ILE A 108 7.71 -24.06 -2.58
C ILE A 108 7.06 -23.00 -3.48
N ASN A 109 6.67 -23.38 -4.69
CA ASN A 109 6.09 -22.48 -5.68
C ASN A 109 4.56 -22.39 -5.60
N THR A 110 3.94 -23.15 -4.72
CA THR A 110 2.50 -23.09 -4.54
C THR A 110 2.01 -21.76 -3.95
N PRO A 111 0.79 -21.31 -4.25
CA PRO A 111 0.26 -20.08 -3.72
C PRO A 111 0.30 -19.97 -2.20
N THR A 112 0.00 -21.08 -1.49
CA THR A 112 0.03 -21.11 -0.02
C THR A 112 1.44 -20.91 0.51
N ASN A 113 2.43 -21.63 -0.02
CA ASN A 113 3.80 -21.47 0.43
C ASN A 113 4.35 -20.08 0.12
N ARG A 114 3.98 -19.51 -1.02
CA ARG A 114 4.38 -18.14 -1.38
C ARG A 114 3.82 -17.09 -0.43
N ILE A 115 2.54 -17.15 -0.10
CA ILE A 115 1.96 -16.15 0.82
C ILE A 115 2.51 -16.31 2.24
N LEU A 116 2.71 -17.55 2.70
CA LEU A 116 3.23 -17.82 4.04
C LEU A 116 4.71 -17.42 4.17
N THR A 117 5.53 -17.73 3.20
CA THR A 117 6.97 -17.42 3.25
C THR A 117 7.27 -15.96 2.95
N SER A 118 6.48 -15.31 2.10
CA SER A 118 6.67 -13.92 1.70
C SER A 118 5.89 -12.95 2.58
N MET A 119 4.56 -12.92 2.45
CA MET A 119 3.71 -11.95 3.15
C MET A 119 3.74 -12.14 4.67
N CYS A 120 3.78 -13.39 5.12
CA CYS A 120 3.80 -13.73 6.55
C CYS A 120 5.20 -13.78 7.15
N SER A 121 6.25 -13.46 6.40
CA SER A 121 7.56 -13.26 7.03
C SER A 121 7.47 -12.18 8.11
N PRO A 122 8.17 -12.32 9.24
CA PRO A 122 8.00 -11.41 10.39
C PRO A 122 8.13 -9.94 10.01
N GLU A 123 9.11 -9.61 9.17
CA GLU A 123 9.36 -8.23 8.76
C GLU A 123 8.24 -7.66 7.89
N ARG A 124 7.75 -8.42 6.90
CA ARG A 124 6.66 -7.98 6.03
C ARG A 124 5.34 -7.97 6.77
N LEU A 125 5.09 -8.95 7.63
CA LEU A 125 3.88 -8.97 8.45
C LEU A 125 3.81 -7.75 9.37
N LEU A 126 4.90 -7.43 10.07
CA LEU A 126 5.00 -6.23 10.89
C LEU A 126 4.84 -4.95 10.06
N TYR A 127 5.41 -4.92 8.86
CA TYR A 127 5.25 -3.79 7.93
C TYR A 127 3.79 -3.59 7.51
N ILE A 128 3.08 -4.66 7.18
CA ILE A 128 1.66 -4.61 6.81
C ILE A 128 0.81 -4.15 8.00
N ILE A 129 1.04 -4.71 9.18
CA ILE A 129 0.29 -4.32 10.39
C ILE A 129 0.53 -2.84 10.73
N ARG A 130 1.77 -2.36 10.57
CA ARG A 130 2.12 -0.97 10.89
C ARG A 130 1.61 0.03 9.86
N TYR A 131 1.72 -0.27 8.57
CA TYR A 131 1.47 0.71 7.51
C TYR A 131 0.36 0.32 6.55
N GLY A 132 0.04 -0.96 6.46
CA GLY A 132 -0.82 -1.51 5.42
C GLY A 132 -2.30 -1.56 5.75
N ILE A 133 -2.70 -1.14 6.95
CA ILE A 133 -4.10 -1.14 7.38
C ILE A 133 -4.58 0.30 7.51
N ALA A 134 -5.66 0.62 6.81
CA ALA A 134 -6.32 1.90 6.89
C ALA A 134 -7.73 1.75 7.51
N TYR A 135 -8.08 2.68 8.36
CA TYR A 135 -9.45 2.82 8.86
C TYR A 135 -10.12 3.91 8.03
N VAL A 136 -11.12 3.50 7.26
CA VAL A 136 -11.78 4.39 6.28
C VAL A 136 -13.17 4.71 6.80
N LYS A 137 -13.45 5.99 6.99
CA LYS A 137 -14.79 6.46 7.30
C LYS A 137 -15.64 6.40 6.04
N MET A 138 -16.73 5.67 6.10
CA MET A 138 -17.70 5.59 5.04
C MET A 138 -19.06 6.04 5.54
N GLU A 139 -19.65 6.99 4.84
CA GLU A 139 -21.01 7.43 5.08
C GLU A 139 -21.94 6.68 4.12
N ARG A 140 -22.99 6.12 4.67
CA ARG A 140 -24.08 5.51 3.88
C ARG A 140 -25.40 6.08 4.33
N GLU A 141 -26.22 6.41 3.36
CA GLU A 141 -27.61 6.73 3.63
C GLU A 141 -28.40 5.42 3.79
N VAL A 142 -28.96 5.24 4.99
CA VAL A 142 -29.84 4.11 5.34
C VAL A 142 -31.12 4.71 5.88
N ASP A 143 -32.23 4.45 5.22
CA ASP A 143 -33.57 4.96 5.60
C ASP A 143 -33.62 6.48 5.80
N GLY A 144 -32.94 7.25 4.93
CA GLY A 144 -32.89 8.71 5.00
C GLY A 144 -32.02 9.28 6.11
N LYS A 145 -31.22 8.43 6.80
CA LYS A 145 -30.23 8.82 7.80
C LYS A 145 -28.83 8.49 7.33
N ILE A 146 -27.91 9.42 7.55
CA ILE A 146 -26.49 9.19 7.26
C ILE A 146 -25.89 8.40 8.42
N GLU A 147 -25.52 7.17 8.14
CA GLU A 147 -24.76 6.34 9.08
C GLU A 147 -23.27 6.35 8.71
N SER A 148 -22.44 6.78 9.63
CA SER A 148 -20.99 6.70 9.48
C SER A 148 -20.48 5.37 10.03
N THR A 149 -19.73 4.64 9.20
CA THR A 149 -19.13 3.37 9.58
C THR A 149 -17.64 3.36 9.28
N ASP A 150 -16.85 2.93 10.24
CA ASP A 150 -15.43 2.71 10.02
C ASP A 150 -15.19 1.33 9.39
N GLN A 151 -14.56 1.32 8.24
CA GLN A 151 -14.15 0.09 7.56
C GLN A 151 -12.64 -0.06 7.61
N LYS A 152 -12.17 -1.27 7.88
CA LYS A 152 -10.76 -1.59 7.74
C LYS A 152 -10.45 -1.98 6.29
N HIS A 153 -9.48 -1.31 5.70
CA HIS A 153 -8.91 -1.66 4.40
C HIS A 153 -7.48 -2.13 4.59
N ILE A 154 -7.07 -3.13 3.85
CA ILE A 154 -5.68 -3.58 3.82
C ILE A 154 -5.09 -3.32 2.44
N MET A 155 -3.82 -2.91 2.41
CA MET A 155 -3.12 -2.66 1.15
C MET A 155 -3.09 -3.90 0.27
N ARG A 156 -3.23 -3.69 -1.04
CA ARG A 156 -3.10 -4.75 -2.04
C ARG A 156 -1.63 -5.12 -2.24
N TYR A 157 -1.35 -6.31 -2.77
CA TYR A 157 0.02 -6.75 -3.02
C TYR A 157 0.81 -5.78 -3.91
N GLN A 158 0.16 -5.16 -4.91
CA GLN A 158 0.80 -4.16 -5.77
C GLN A 158 1.27 -2.95 -4.95
N GLN A 159 0.45 -2.49 -4.01
CA GLN A 159 0.78 -1.37 -3.13
C GLN A 159 1.90 -1.74 -2.15
N LEU A 160 1.84 -2.96 -1.60
CA LEU A 160 2.90 -3.49 -0.74
C LEU A 160 4.25 -3.49 -1.45
N PHE A 161 4.33 -4.13 -2.61
CA PHE A 161 5.59 -4.23 -3.34
C PHE A 161 6.08 -2.89 -3.89
N ALA A 162 5.16 -2.01 -4.34
CA ALA A 162 5.55 -0.66 -4.73
C ALA A 162 6.13 0.13 -3.56
N SER A 163 5.52 0.08 -2.39
CA SER A 163 6.00 0.80 -1.21
C SER A 163 7.38 0.28 -0.73
N LEU A 164 7.58 -1.03 -0.76
CA LEU A 164 8.87 -1.65 -0.45
C LEU A 164 9.94 -1.26 -1.46
N ALA A 165 9.60 -1.25 -2.76
CA ALA A 165 10.51 -0.86 -3.83
C ALA A 165 10.91 0.62 -3.72
N ILE A 166 9.96 1.52 -3.47
CA ILE A 166 10.22 2.94 -3.25
C ILE A 166 11.18 3.14 -2.09
N LYS A 167 10.88 2.52 -0.94
CA LYS A 167 11.74 2.61 0.24
C LYS A 167 13.16 2.12 -0.03
N LYS A 168 13.30 0.99 -0.75
CA LYS A 168 14.60 0.46 -1.15
C LYS A 168 15.34 1.43 -2.06
N LYS A 169 14.69 1.97 -3.10
CA LYS A 169 15.30 2.93 -4.03
C LYS A 169 15.76 4.22 -3.33
N LEU A 170 14.97 4.71 -2.39
CA LEU A 170 15.37 5.84 -1.56
C LEU A 170 16.61 5.53 -0.71
N SER A 171 16.70 4.32 -0.15
CA SER A 171 17.89 3.88 0.61
C SER A 171 19.14 3.71 -0.26
N GLU A 172 18.97 3.46 -1.56
CA GLU A 172 20.04 3.45 -2.56
C GLU A 172 20.44 4.86 -3.06
N GLY A 173 19.80 5.92 -2.53
CA GLY A 173 20.09 7.31 -2.87
C GLY A 173 19.33 7.83 -4.08
N MET A 174 18.40 7.06 -4.66
CA MET A 174 17.56 7.53 -5.76
C MET A 174 16.53 8.54 -5.25
N ARG A 175 16.39 9.64 -6.01
CA ARG A 175 15.49 10.74 -5.63
C ARG A 175 14.28 10.87 -6.56
N SER A 176 14.25 10.17 -7.67
CA SER A 176 13.14 10.19 -8.61
C SER A 176 12.88 8.80 -9.17
N GLY A 177 11.63 8.52 -9.54
CA GLY A 177 11.25 7.25 -10.11
C GLY A 177 9.82 7.25 -10.65
N VAL A 178 9.45 6.19 -11.33
CA VAL A 178 8.11 5.99 -11.86
C VAL A 178 7.55 4.69 -11.30
N VAL A 179 6.35 4.78 -10.72
CA VAL A 179 5.58 3.61 -10.30
C VAL A 179 4.56 3.30 -11.38
N TRP A 180 4.78 2.21 -12.09
CA TRP A 180 3.87 1.78 -13.14
C TRP A 180 2.83 0.81 -12.59
N HIS A 181 1.62 1.29 -12.44
CA HIS A 181 0.48 0.50 -12.00
C HIS A 181 -0.64 0.52 -13.03
N THR A 182 -1.36 -0.59 -13.15
CA THR A 182 -2.57 -0.66 -13.99
C THR A 182 -3.66 0.25 -13.44
N GLN A 183 -4.59 0.65 -14.29
CA GLN A 183 -5.77 1.39 -13.85
C GLN A 183 -6.59 0.55 -12.84
N GLY A 184 -7.12 1.19 -11.81
CA GLY A 184 -7.88 0.51 -10.75
C GLY A 184 -7.04 -0.23 -9.70
N SER A 185 -5.69 -0.15 -9.76
CA SER A 185 -4.80 -0.76 -8.75
C SER A 185 -4.79 -0.03 -7.41
N GLY A 186 -5.44 1.13 -7.30
CA GLY A 186 -5.48 1.95 -6.09
C GLY A 186 -4.24 2.82 -5.90
N LYS A 187 -3.87 3.59 -6.93
CA LYS A 187 -2.73 4.54 -6.88
C LYS A 187 -2.90 5.59 -5.78
N THR A 188 -4.09 6.16 -5.64
CA THR A 188 -4.40 7.13 -4.57
C THR A 188 -4.24 6.50 -3.18
N ALA A 189 -4.73 5.26 -3.00
CA ALA A 189 -4.53 4.55 -1.74
C ALA A 189 -3.05 4.22 -1.48
N LEU A 190 -2.24 3.96 -2.51
CA LEU A 190 -0.79 3.83 -2.35
C LEU A 190 -0.19 5.12 -1.78
N SER A 191 -0.60 6.28 -2.28
CA SER A 191 -0.11 7.58 -1.80
C SER A 191 -0.47 7.83 -0.33
N PHE A 192 -1.65 7.38 0.10
CA PHE A 192 -2.02 7.37 1.51
C PHE A 192 -1.03 6.54 2.35
N TYR A 193 -0.76 5.30 1.96
CA TYR A 193 0.19 4.45 2.71
C TYR A 193 1.60 5.04 2.69
N LEU A 194 2.02 5.59 1.57
CA LEU A 194 3.34 6.25 1.44
C LEU A 194 3.48 7.44 2.38
N THR A 195 2.40 8.15 2.69
CA THR A 195 2.46 9.26 3.64
C THR A 195 3.01 8.80 5.00
N TYR A 196 2.48 7.73 5.55
CA TYR A 196 2.98 7.18 6.83
C TYR A 196 4.37 6.57 6.70
N ILE A 197 4.62 5.82 5.63
CA ILE A 197 5.88 5.13 5.40
C ILE A 197 7.04 6.12 5.24
N LEU A 198 6.84 7.17 4.46
CA LEU A 198 7.88 8.15 4.17
C LEU A 198 8.08 9.14 5.33
N ASN A 199 7.02 9.49 6.06
CA ASN A 199 7.17 10.22 7.31
C ASN A 199 8.08 9.47 8.30
N ASP A 200 7.84 8.17 8.52
CA ASP A 200 8.67 7.36 9.42
C ASP A 200 10.09 7.15 8.87
N TYR A 201 10.22 7.00 7.55
CA TYR A 201 11.52 6.84 6.90
C TYR A 201 12.43 8.07 7.08
N PHE A 202 11.89 9.28 6.87
CA PHE A 202 12.64 10.53 7.01
C PHE A 202 12.78 10.98 8.45
N ALA A 203 11.82 10.68 9.32
CA ALA A 203 11.94 10.94 10.75
C ALA A 203 13.16 10.22 11.36
N LYS A 204 13.47 9.00 10.92
CA LYS A 204 14.70 8.28 11.32
C LYS A 204 15.99 8.95 10.84
N GLN A 205 15.90 9.84 9.87
CA GLN A 205 17.01 10.67 9.37
C GLN A 205 16.97 12.09 9.95
N HIS A 206 16.16 12.32 10.99
CA HIS A 206 15.93 13.64 11.61
C HIS A 206 15.39 14.69 10.63
N LYS A 207 14.62 14.25 9.62
CA LYS A 207 13.97 15.10 8.64
C LYS A 207 12.45 15.05 8.80
N VAL A 208 11.80 16.19 8.60
CA VAL A 208 10.35 16.31 8.50
C VAL A 208 9.95 16.14 7.04
N ALA A 209 9.15 15.10 6.74
CA ALA A 209 8.65 14.88 5.39
C ALA A 209 7.41 15.75 5.13
N LYS A 210 7.38 16.44 3.99
CA LYS A 210 6.20 17.14 3.47
C LYS A 210 5.80 16.52 2.16
N LEU A 211 4.59 15.97 2.11
CA LEU A 211 4.08 15.27 0.95
C LEU A 211 3.10 16.14 0.16
N TYR A 212 3.30 16.17 -1.14
CA TYR A 212 2.47 16.88 -2.11
C TYR A 212 1.95 15.89 -3.13
N PHE A 213 0.62 15.80 -3.22
CA PHE A 213 -0.05 14.98 -4.23
C PHE A 213 -0.54 15.88 -5.36
N ILE A 214 0.02 15.70 -6.55
CA ILE A 214 -0.19 16.60 -7.68
C ILE A 214 -1.10 15.95 -8.70
N VAL A 215 -2.20 16.62 -9.00
CA VAL A 215 -3.21 16.18 -9.98
C VAL A 215 -3.33 17.18 -11.12
N ASP A 216 -3.78 16.73 -12.29
CA ASP A 216 -3.95 17.56 -13.48
C ASP A 216 -5.37 18.18 -13.61
N ARG A 217 -6.35 17.68 -12.85
CA ARG A 217 -7.77 18.06 -12.96
C ARG A 217 -8.35 18.42 -11.60
N LEU A 218 -9.30 19.38 -11.61
CA LEU A 218 -9.95 19.85 -10.38
C LEU A 218 -10.84 18.79 -9.73
N ASP A 219 -11.56 18.02 -10.53
CA ASP A 219 -12.39 16.92 -10.03
C ASP A 219 -11.55 15.85 -9.31
N LEU A 220 -10.32 15.60 -9.80
CA LEU A 220 -9.39 14.69 -9.14
C LEU A 220 -8.82 15.26 -7.84
N LEU A 221 -8.69 16.58 -7.72
CA LEU A 221 -8.28 17.23 -6.48
C LEU A 221 -9.31 16.98 -5.37
N GLU A 222 -10.59 17.23 -5.65
CA GLU A 222 -11.67 17.01 -4.68
C GLU A 222 -11.76 15.52 -4.30
N GLN A 223 -11.75 14.63 -5.30
CA GLN A 223 -11.80 13.19 -5.07
C GLN A 223 -10.63 12.70 -4.22
N ALA A 224 -9.40 13.11 -4.53
CA ALA A 224 -8.22 12.72 -3.78
C ALA A 224 -8.26 13.26 -2.34
N SER A 225 -8.68 14.50 -2.16
CA SER A 225 -8.81 15.11 -0.85
C SER A 225 -9.79 14.35 0.03
N GLN A 226 -10.99 14.06 -0.48
CA GLN A 226 -11.99 13.27 0.24
C GLN A 226 -11.50 11.86 0.56
N GLU A 227 -10.78 11.21 -0.36
CA GLU A 227 -10.23 9.88 -0.17
C GLU A 227 -9.15 9.85 0.93
N PHE A 228 -8.31 10.87 1.01
CA PHE A 228 -7.30 10.99 2.06
C PHE A 228 -7.91 11.34 3.41
N GLU A 229 -8.86 12.26 3.47
CA GLU A 229 -9.60 12.64 4.69
C GLU A 229 -10.37 11.44 5.26
N ALA A 230 -11.06 10.68 4.40
CA ALA A 230 -11.79 9.49 4.80
C ALA A 230 -10.89 8.43 5.45
N ARG A 231 -9.58 8.44 5.14
CA ARG A 231 -8.55 7.58 5.75
C ARG A 231 -7.84 8.21 6.95
N GLY A 232 -8.26 9.40 7.35
CA GLY A 232 -7.75 10.06 8.54
C GLY A 232 -6.47 10.87 8.36
N LEU A 233 -6.09 11.21 7.11
CA LEU A 233 -5.05 12.21 6.88
C LEU A 233 -5.62 13.62 7.08
N VAL A 234 -4.76 14.51 7.54
CA VAL A 234 -5.02 15.93 7.46
C VAL A 234 -4.68 16.40 6.04
N VAL A 235 -5.67 16.94 5.34
CA VAL A 235 -5.51 17.36 3.95
C VAL A 235 -5.50 18.87 3.87
N SER A 236 -4.49 19.39 3.21
CA SER A 236 -4.43 20.80 2.80
C SER A 236 -4.53 20.89 1.28
N THR A 237 -5.16 21.91 0.76
CA THR A 237 -5.24 22.15 -0.68
C THR A 237 -4.54 23.45 -1.01
N ALA A 238 -3.75 23.46 -2.08
CA ALA A 238 -3.20 24.70 -2.63
C ALA A 238 -3.92 25.02 -3.95
N ASN A 239 -4.76 26.05 -3.91
CA ASN A 239 -5.59 26.48 -5.04
C ASN A 239 -4.96 27.62 -5.85
N SER A 240 -3.88 28.20 -5.35
CA SER A 240 -3.11 29.23 -6.02
C SER A 240 -1.61 29.01 -5.83
N ARG A 241 -0.83 29.62 -6.73
CA ARG A 241 0.63 29.63 -6.61
C ARG A 241 1.09 30.26 -5.30
N ALA A 242 0.44 31.35 -4.90
CA ALA A 242 0.79 32.04 -3.64
C ALA A 242 0.60 31.12 -2.43
N GLU A 243 -0.50 30.39 -2.36
CA GLU A 243 -0.75 29.40 -1.31
C GLU A 243 0.29 28.28 -1.33
N LEU A 244 0.59 27.71 -2.51
CA LEU A 244 1.62 26.67 -2.61
C LEU A 244 2.99 27.18 -2.14
N MET A 245 3.32 28.41 -2.49
CA MET A 245 4.58 29.04 -2.07
C MET A 245 4.64 29.29 -0.57
N GLU A 246 3.52 29.62 0.04
CA GLU A 246 3.39 29.75 1.49
C GLU A 246 3.58 28.37 2.17
N HIS A 247 2.96 27.33 1.63
CA HIS A 247 3.18 25.95 2.09
C HIS A 247 4.63 25.52 1.98
N PHE A 248 5.35 25.93 0.93
CA PHE A 248 6.75 25.63 0.77
C PHE A 248 7.64 26.40 1.75
N ARG A 249 7.32 27.65 2.06
CA ARG A 249 8.06 28.50 3.02
C ARG A 249 7.84 28.06 4.46
N SER A 250 6.69 27.52 4.77
CA SER A 250 6.39 27.04 6.11
C SER A 250 7.29 25.85 6.46
N ASN A 251 8.16 26.05 7.44
CA ASN A 251 9.03 25.01 7.97
C ASN A 251 8.34 24.08 8.99
N GLN A 252 7.10 24.38 9.31
CA GLN A 252 6.29 23.59 10.24
C GLN A 252 5.31 22.72 9.45
N ALA A 253 4.98 21.55 9.99
CA ALA A 253 3.77 20.85 9.60
C ALA A 253 2.61 21.81 9.84
N GLN A 254 1.70 21.98 8.87
CA GLN A 254 0.63 23.01 8.98
C GLN A 254 -0.31 22.77 10.16
N HIS A 255 -0.43 21.50 10.55
CA HIS A 255 -1.23 21.07 11.69
C HIS A 255 -0.38 20.34 12.76
N GLY A 256 0.91 20.67 12.82
CA GLY A 256 1.96 19.97 13.57
C GLY A 256 1.77 19.81 15.08
N ALA A 257 0.72 20.38 15.66
CA ALA A 257 0.40 20.19 17.07
C ALA A 257 -0.30 18.85 17.36
N SER A 258 -0.90 18.19 16.35
CA SER A 258 -1.70 16.98 16.55
C SER A 258 -0.94 15.67 16.35
N GLY A 259 0.27 15.72 15.78
CA GLY A 259 1.03 14.51 15.41
C GLY A 259 0.38 13.66 14.31
N GLN A 260 -0.65 14.18 13.65
CA GLN A 260 -1.32 13.51 12.54
C GLN A 260 -0.50 13.64 11.25
N ALA A 261 -0.57 12.60 10.42
CA ALA A 261 0.05 12.64 9.10
C ALA A 261 -0.74 13.57 8.18
N GLU A 262 -0.04 14.40 7.43
CA GLU A 262 -0.64 15.41 6.53
C GLU A 262 -0.17 15.24 5.08
N ILE A 263 -1.01 15.64 4.14
CA ILE A 263 -0.72 15.66 2.71
C ILE A 263 -1.32 16.92 2.09
N THR A 264 -0.59 17.55 1.18
CA THR A 264 -1.09 18.71 0.42
C THR A 264 -1.49 18.25 -0.98
N VAL A 265 -2.74 18.50 -1.37
CA VAL A 265 -3.23 18.18 -2.72
C VAL A 265 -3.18 19.44 -3.58
N VAL A 266 -2.56 19.32 -4.76
CA VAL A 266 -2.24 20.46 -5.63
C VAL A 266 -2.73 20.19 -7.05
N ASN A 267 -3.39 21.17 -7.68
CA ASN A 267 -3.74 21.11 -9.09
C ASN A 267 -2.69 21.80 -9.96
N ILE A 268 -2.06 21.03 -10.86
CA ILE A 268 -0.98 21.53 -11.71
C ILE A 268 -1.42 22.61 -12.73
N ARG A 269 -2.65 22.54 -13.27
CA ARG A 269 -3.07 23.45 -14.33
C ARG A 269 -3.11 24.91 -13.92
N ARG A 270 -3.31 25.17 -12.64
CA ARG A 270 -3.30 26.53 -12.09
C ARG A 270 -1.90 27.15 -12.01
N PHE A 271 -0.87 26.35 -12.23
CA PHE A 271 0.53 26.77 -12.12
C PHE A 271 1.27 26.83 -13.47
N SER A 272 0.65 26.35 -14.55
CA SER A 272 1.29 26.23 -15.88
C SER A 272 1.42 27.58 -16.61
N GLU A 273 0.71 28.61 -16.18
CA GLU A 273 0.63 29.87 -16.91
C GLU A 273 1.71 30.90 -16.50
N ASP A 274 2.36 30.70 -15.38
CA ASP A 274 3.37 31.63 -14.85
C ASP A 274 4.80 31.23 -15.22
N LYS A 275 5.47 32.11 -15.99
CA LYS A 275 6.87 31.97 -16.40
C LYS A 275 7.88 32.42 -15.37
N GLU A 276 7.45 32.96 -14.22
CA GLU A 276 8.38 33.43 -13.21
C GLU A 276 9.03 32.27 -12.45
N LYS A 277 10.35 32.28 -12.44
CA LYS A 277 11.16 31.34 -11.69
C LYS A 277 11.05 31.62 -10.20
N VAL A 278 10.69 30.61 -9.44
CA VAL A 278 10.67 30.68 -7.99
C VAL A 278 11.96 30.06 -7.47
N ARG A 279 12.77 30.86 -6.83
CA ARG A 279 13.95 30.39 -6.09
C ARG A 279 13.66 30.46 -4.61
N PHE A 280 13.82 29.35 -3.91
CA PHE A 280 13.78 29.33 -2.45
C PHE A 280 15.18 29.56 -1.93
N ASN A 281 15.40 30.64 -1.23
CA ASN A 281 16.70 30.98 -0.66
C ASN A 281 16.90 30.37 0.74
N ASP A 282 15.86 29.83 1.36
CA ASP A 282 15.91 29.25 2.71
C ASP A 282 15.53 27.77 2.68
N TYR A 283 16.52 26.93 2.46
CA TYR A 283 16.35 25.48 2.62
C TYR A 283 16.62 25.10 4.08
N SER A 284 15.60 24.71 4.80
CA SER A 284 15.80 23.98 6.04
C SER A 284 16.34 22.59 5.69
N THR A 285 17.56 22.30 6.12
CA THR A 285 18.18 20.98 5.96
C THR A 285 17.39 19.86 6.61
N ASN A 286 16.44 20.23 7.49
CA ASN A 286 15.60 19.29 8.22
C ASN A 286 14.27 18.99 7.51
N LEU A 287 14.01 19.59 6.34
CA LEU A 287 12.82 19.34 5.55
C LEU A 287 13.12 18.45 4.35
N GLN A 288 12.23 17.49 4.10
CA GLN A 288 12.24 16.70 2.89
C GLN A 288 10.90 16.84 2.17
N ARG A 289 10.89 17.50 1.01
CA ARG A 289 9.70 17.60 0.17
C ARG A 289 9.61 16.40 -0.75
N ILE A 290 8.41 15.84 -0.86
CA ILE A 290 8.13 14.64 -1.65
C ILE A 290 6.95 14.95 -2.54
N PHE A 291 7.15 14.82 -3.86
CA PHE A 291 6.12 15.09 -4.85
C PHE A 291 5.63 13.77 -5.47
N ILE A 292 4.36 13.50 -5.31
CA ILE A 292 3.67 12.37 -5.91
C ILE A 292 2.82 12.88 -7.06
N LEU A 293 3.21 12.56 -8.27
CA LEU A 293 2.56 13.02 -9.50
C LEU A 293 1.58 11.95 -9.99
N ASP A 294 0.29 12.23 -9.90
CA ASP A 294 -0.71 11.32 -10.48
C ASP A 294 -0.81 11.50 -12.00
N GLU A 295 -1.12 10.41 -12.70
CA GLU A 295 -1.24 10.37 -14.16
C GLU A 295 -0.05 11.06 -14.90
N ALA A 296 1.17 10.79 -14.46
CA ALA A 296 2.40 11.44 -14.93
C ALA A 296 2.60 11.41 -16.46
N HIS A 297 1.89 10.53 -17.17
CA HIS A 297 1.96 10.43 -18.64
C HIS A 297 1.15 11.54 -19.36
N ARG A 298 0.25 12.26 -18.70
CA ARG A 298 -0.67 13.19 -19.35
C ARG A 298 -0.19 14.63 -19.45
N GLY A 299 0.56 15.13 -18.48
CA GLY A 299 0.85 16.56 -18.37
C GLY A 299 2.31 16.92 -18.08
N TYR A 300 3.10 15.95 -17.73
CA TYR A 300 4.46 16.19 -17.24
C TYR A 300 5.48 15.91 -18.36
N LYS A 301 5.51 16.83 -19.34
CA LYS A 301 6.58 16.72 -20.36
C LYS A 301 7.93 16.94 -19.69
N PRO A 302 8.95 16.09 -19.96
CA PRO A 302 10.32 16.41 -19.58
C PRO A 302 10.69 17.79 -20.14
N GLY A 303 11.00 18.75 -19.27
CA GLY A 303 11.22 20.15 -19.68
C GLY A 303 9.98 21.04 -19.65
N GLY A 304 8.81 20.54 -19.22
CA GLY A 304 7.65 21.37 -18.92
C GLY A 304 7.94 22.34 -17.77
N CYS A 305 7.55 23.62 -17.93
CA CYS A 305 7.91 24.71 -17.01
C CYS A 305 7.62 24.40 -15.53
N PHE A 306 6.54 23.67 -15.23
CA PHE A 306 6.18 23.40 -13.84
C PHE A 306 7.13 22.44 -13.14
N LEU A 307 7.42 21.30 -13.77
CA LEU A 307 8.29 20.28 -13.17
C LEU A 307 9.74 20.80 -13.05
N ALA A 308 10.21 21.48 -14.08
CA ALA A 308 11.52 22.12 -14.06
C ALA A 308 11.60 23.18 -12.96
N ASN A 309 10.57 24.02 -12.83
CA ASN A 309 10.52 25.05 -11.78
C ASN A 309 10.45 24.44 -10.37
N LEU A 310 9.76 23.31 -10.23
CA LEU A 310 9.64 22.61 -8.94
C LEU A 310 11.02 22.06 -8.48
N PHE A 311 11.75 21.40 -9.39
CA PHE A 311 13.08 20.86 -9.10
C PHE A 311 14.17 21.94 -9.03
N GLU A 312 14.02 23.04 -9.77
CA GLU A 312 14.89 24.22 -9.61
C GLU A 312 14.62 24.90 -8.25
N ALA A 313 13.39 24.86 -7.77
CA ALA A 313 12.99 25.45 -6.49
C ALA A 313 13.50 24.65 -5.29
N ASP A 314 13.53 23.33 -5.38
CA ASP A 314 14.04 22.43 -4.35
C ASP A 314 14.84 21.28 -5.00
N PRO A 315 16.18 21.45 -5.15
CA PRO A 315 17.04 20.40 -5.69
C PRO A 315 17.07 19.13 -4.83
N ASP A 316 16.68 19.24 -3.55
CA ASP A 316 16.64 18.14 -2.60
C ASP A 316 15.27 17.43 -2.55
N ALA A 317 14.33 17.85 -3.33
CA ALA A 317 13.04 17.20 -3.44
C ALA A 317 13.12 15.78 -4.04
N ILE A 318 12.13 14.97 -3.73
CA ILE A 318 11.94 13.61 -4.25
C ILE A 318 10.67 13.57 -5.06
#